data_334a81dce5212ef4e9150ba1baf25644
#
_entry.id   334a81dce5212ef4e9150ba1baf25644
#
_cell.length_a   1.000
_cell.length_b   1.000
_cell.length_c   1.000
_cell.angle_alpha   90.00
_cell.angle_beta   90.00
_cell.angle_gamma   90.00
#
_symmetry.space_group_name_H-M   'P 1'
#
loop_
_entity.id
_entity.type
_entity.pdbx_description
1 polymer ?
#
loop_
_entity_poly.entity_id
_entity_poly.type
_entity_poly.pdbx_seq_one_letter_code
_entity_poly.pdbx_strand_id
1 'polypeptide(L)'
;AGNAVGTLVLYASERDFFRDEEMTLLTELAGDVSFAIDHIDKQERIDYLAYYDVLTGLANQRLFLERLAQYVRSAGTGAHQLAVYLMDIERFKNINDSLGPPAGDELLRQVTAWLTRNVGDATLFARLGADHFAGVMPVVQKADDVMLLLERKQVAVQEHPFHLADATFRVGVKVGVAVFPTD
;
A
#
# COMPACT_ATOMS: atom_id res chain seq x y z
N ALA A 1 -3.44 30.82 -6.32
CA ALA A 1 -2.23 30.77 -7.14
C ALA A 1 -1.99 29.28 -7.46
N GLY A 2 -2.15 28.88 -8.72
CA GLY A 2 -1.86 27.51 -9.15
C GLY A 2 -0.36 27.27 -9.17
N ASN A 3 0.04 26.04 -8.83
CA ASN A 3 1.42 25.61 -9.01
C ASN A 3 1.69 25.37 -10.50
N ALA A 4 2.85 25.85 -11.00
CA ALA A 4 3.28 25.54 -12.36
C ALA A 4 3.63 24.05 -12.44
N VAL A 5 2.97 23.30 -13.33
CA VAL A 5 3.22 21.85 -13.54
C VAL A 5 4.24 21.61 -14.65
N GLY A 6 4.54 22.62 -15.47
CA GLY A 6 5.50 22.51 -16.57
C GLY A 6 5.68 23.85 -17.29
N THR A 7 6.55 23.84 -18.30
CA THR A 7 6.80 24.99 -19.18
C THR A 7 6.76 24.50 -20.61
N LEU A 8 5.96 25.14 -21.45
CA LEU A 8 5.96 24.96 -22.88
C LEU A 8 6.90 26.00 -23.52
N VAL A 9 7.92 25.54 -24.23
CA VAL A 9 8.88 26.41 -24.93
C VAL A 9 8.81 26.15 -26.42
N LEU A 10 8.57 27.19 -27.18
CA LEU A 10 8.45 27.13 -28.64
C LEU A 10 9.48 28.03 -29.30
N TYR A 11 10.04 27.58 -30.40
CA TYR A 11 11.01 28.30 -31.20
C TYR A 11 10.48 28.49 -32.60
N ALA A 12 10.68 29.66 -33.17
CA ALA A 12 10.41 29.93 -34.57
C ALA A 12 11.70 30.41 -35.28
N SER A 13 11.84 30.06 -36.57
CA SER A 13 12.96 30.49 -37.41
C SER A 13 12.83 31.93 -37.94
N GLU A 14 11.62 32.44 -37.95
CA GLU A 14 11.26 33.76 -38.43
C GLU A 14 11.10 34.73 -37.27
N ARG A 15 11.47 35.99 -37.50
CA ARG A 15 11.22 37.08 -36.53
C ARG A 15 9.75 37.43 -36.50
N ASP A 16 9.23 37.75 -35.35
CA ASP A 16 7.85 38.16 -35.13
C ASP A 16 6.79 37.14 -35.61
N PHE A 17 7.18 35.85 -35.57
CA PHE A 17 6.28 34.74 -35.91
C PHE A 17 5.10 34.64 -34.94
N PHE A 18 5.34 34.81 -33.63
CA PHE A 18 4.29 34.76 -32.61
C PHE A 18 3.57 36.09 -32.48
N ARG A 19 2.51 36.26 -33.27
CA ARG A 19 1.59 37.40 -33.19
C ARG A 19 0.47 37.15 -32.18
N ASP A 20 -0.45 38.09 -32.03
CA ASP A 20 -1.53 38.00 -31.04
C ASP A 20 -2.43 36.75 -31.25
N GLU A 21 -2.71 36.37 -32.48
CA GLU A 21 -3.51 35.19 -32.82
C GLU A 21 -2.78 33.90 -32.42
N GLU A 22 -1.52 33.75 -32.81
CA GLU A 22 -0.69 32.59 -32.44
C GLU A 22 -0.47 32.52 -30.92
N MET A 23 -0.24 33.64 -30.27
CA MET A 23 -0.10 33.71 -28.82
C MET A 23 -1.38 33.31 -28.10
N THR A 24 -2.55 33.69 -28.63
CA THR A 24 -3.85 33.29 -28.09
C THR A 24 -4.02 31.76 -28.20
N LEU A 25 -3.80 31.19 -29.39
CA LEU A 25 -3.89 29.73 -29.61
C LEU A 25 -2.91 28.94 -28.74
N LEU A 26 -1.67 29.44 -28.58
CA LEU A 26 -0.67 28.80 -27.73
C LEU A 26 -1.05 28.88 -26.24
N THR A 27 -1.67 29.95 -25.82
CA THR A 27 -2.16 30.10 -24.44
C THR A 27 -3.34 29.16 -24.18
N GLU A 28 -4.26 29.02 -25.13
CA GLU A 28 -5.34 28.03 -25.06
C GLU A 28 -4.79 26.61 -25.03
N LEU A 29 -3.86 26.26 -25.91
CA LEU A 29 -3.18 24.96 -25.91
C LEU A 29 -2.49 24.65 -24.57
N ALA A 30 -1.77 25.62 -24.02
CA ALA A 30 -1.13 25.47 -22.72
C ALA A 30 -2.17 25.25 -21.59
N GLY A 31 -3.33 25.91 -21.69
CA GLY A 31 -4.47 25.70 -20.80
C GLY A 31 -5.05 24.28 -20.92
N ASP A 32 -5.27 23.80 -22.13
CA ASP A 32 -5.79 22.46 -22.39
C ASP A 32 -4.83 21.36 -21.92
N VAL A 33 -3.54 21.52 -22.18
CA VAL A 33 -2.50 20.60 -21.68
C VAL A 33 -2.46 20.60 -20.15
N SER A 34 -2.51 21.77 -19.52
CA SER A 34 -2.55 21.89 -18.06
C SER A 34 -3.78 21.21 -17.46
N PHE A 35 -4.94 21.39 -18.08
CA PHE A 35 -6.19 20.74 -17.68
C PHE A 35 -6.11 19.23 -17.84
N ALA A 36 -5.54 18.73 -18.95
CA ALA A 36 -5.38 17.30 -19.20
C ALA A 36 -4.46 16.65 -18.16
N ILE A 37 -3.31 17.28 -17.83
CA ILE A 37 -2.39 16.80 -16.81
C ILE A 37 -3.09 16.73 -15.45
N ASP A 38 -3.77 17.81 -15.03
CA ASP A 38 -4.49 17.86 -13.75
C ASP A 38 -5.60 16.80 -13.67
N HIS A 39 -6.26 16.52 -14.80
CA HIS A 39 -7.27 15.46 -14.87
C HIS A 39 -6.67 14.07 -14.73
N ILE A 40 -5.53 13.80 -15.38
CA ILE A 40 -4.80 12.52 -15.27
C ILE A 40 -4.33 12.31 -13.83
N ASP A 41 -3.69 13.31 -13.23
CA ASP A 41 -3.20 13.22 -11.84
C ASP A 41 -4.35 12.93 -10.85
N LYS A 42 -5.50 13.58 -11.05
CA LYS A 42 -6.70 13.32 -10.23
C LYS A 42 -7.23 11.92 -10.43
N GLN A 43 -7.26 11.43 -11.66
CA GLN A 43 -7.71 10.08 -11.96
C GLN A 43 -6.78 9.03 -11.34
N GLU A 44 -5.47 9.18 -11.50
CA GLU A 44 -4.48 8.31 -10.87
C GLU A 44 -4.61 8.32 -9.35
N ARG A 45 -4.89 9.49 -8.77
CA ARG A 45 -5.12 9.61 -7.33
C ARG A 45 -6.37 8.88 -6.88
N ILE A 46 -7.47 8.97 -7.64
CA ILE A 46 -8.71 8.25 -7.35
C ILE A 46 -8.47 6.73 -7.42
N ASP A 47 -7.79 6.27 -8.46
CA ASP A 47 -7.47 4.86 -8.66
C ASP A 47 -6.56 4.34 -7.54
N TYR A 48 -5.56 5.13 -7.13
CA TYR A 48 -4.71 4.78 -6.00
C TYR A 48 -5.52 4.63 -4.71
N LEU A 49 -6.40 5.60 -4.40
CA LEU A 49 -7.25 5.56 -3.21
C LEU A 49 -8.25 4.39 -3.22
N ALA A 50 -8.67 3.95 -4.41
CA ALA A 50 -9.59 2.82 -4.56
C ALA A 50 -8.94 1.47 -4.21
N TYR A 51 -7.60 1.34 -4.32
CA TYR A 51 -6.90 0.07 -4.23
C TYR A 51 -5.80 0.01 -3.15
N TYR A 52 -5.34 1.16 -2.63
CA TYR A 52 -4.24 1.22 -1.68
C TYR A 52 -4.62 1.96 -0.40
N ASP A 53 -4.04 1.54 0.71
CA ASP A 53 -4.13 2.24 1.99
C ASP A 53 -3.18 3.44 2.01
N VAL A 54 -3.72 4.62 2.25
CA VAL A 54 -2.97 5.89 2.17
C VAL A 54 -1.86 6.02 3.21
N LEU A 55 -2.07 5.41 4.39
CA LEU A 55 -1.13 5.51 5.50
C LEU A 55 0.10 4.65 5.28
N THR A 56 -0.10 3.43 4.77
CA THR A 56 0.94 2.39 4.69
C THR A 56 1.44 2.13 3.28
N GLY A 57 0.68 2.54 2.25
CA GLY A 57 0.98 2.23 0.85
C GLY A 57 0.73 0.78 0.45
N LEU A 58 0.30 -0.08 1.38
CA LEU A 58 -0.08 -1.45 1.07
C LEU A 58 -1.40 -1.52 0.30
N ALA A 59 -1.68 -2.65 -0.33
CA ALA A 59 -3.01 -2.94 -0.84
C ALA A 59 -4.05 -2.73 0.27
N ASN A 60 -5.20 -2.15 -0.08
CA ASN A 60 -6.34 -2.09 0.82
C ASN A 60 -7.13 -3.41 0.78
N GLN A 61 -8.19 -3.51 1.59
CA GLN A 61 -9.06 -4.69 1.64
C GLN A 61 -9.60 -5.08 0.26
N ARG A 62 -10.01 -4.12 -0.56
CA ARG A 62 -10.58 -4.38 -1.89
C ARG A 62 -9.57 -5.06 -2.80
N LEU A 63 -8.37 -4.47 -2.97
CA LEU A 63 -7.33 -5.03 -3.81
C LEU A 63 -6.86 -6.40 -3.29
N PHE A 64 -6.80 -6.55 -1.97
CA PHE A 64 -6.46 -7.83 -1.35
C PHE A 64 -7.44 -8.94 -1.73
N LEU A 65 -8.75 -8.69 -1.61
CA LEU A 65 -9.78 -9.66 -1.95
C LEU A 65 -9.80 -10.01 -3.44
N GLU A 66 -9.57 -9.03 -4.33
CA GLU A 66 -9.44 -9.27 -5.77
C GLU A 66 -8.25 -10.20 -6.09
N ARG A 67 -7.09 -9.94 -5.48
CA ARG A 67 -5.89 -10.80 -5.63
C ARG A 67 -6.09 -12.19 -5.01
N LEU A 68 -6.65 -12.26 -3.81
CA LEU A 68 -6.94 -13.52 -3.14
C LEU A 68 -7.85 -14.40 -4.01
N ALA A 69 -8.90 -13.84 -4.60
CA ALA A 69 -9.77 -14.57 -5.51
C ALA A 69 -9.03 -15.14 -6.74
N GLN A 70 -8.00 -14.47 -7.23
CA GLN A 70 -7.14 -14.97 -8.30
C GLN A 70 -6.27 -16.15 -7.82
N TYR A 71 -5.65 -16.04 -6.64
CA TYR A 71 -4.85 -17.11 -6.05
C TYR A 71 -5.67 -18.35 -5.74
N VAL A 72 -6.88 -18.19 -5.18
CA VAL A 72 -7.81 -19.31 -4.92
C VAL A 72 -8.18 -20.03 -6.21
N ARG A 73 -8.50 -19.29 -7.28
CA ARG A 73 -8.78 -19.91 -8.59
C ARG A 73 -7.56 -20.69 -9.13
N SER A 74 -6.37 -20.13 -9.02
CA SER A 74 -5.14 -20.77 -9.46
C SER A 74 -4.85 -22.04 -8.66
N ALA A 75 -5.01 -21.98 -7.33
CA ALA A 75 -4.79 -23.15 -6.47
C ALA A 75 -5.84 -24.25 -6.73
N GLY A 76 -7.10 -23.89 -7.01
CA GLY A 76 -8.16 -24.85 -7.34
C GLY A 76 -7.94 -25.62 -8.64
N THR A 77 -7.13 -25.11 -9.56
CA THR A 77 -6.75 -25.77 -10.81
C THR A 77 -5.35 -26.41 -10.76
N GLY A 78 -4.58 -26.15 -9.72
CA GLY A 78 -3.22 -26.65 -9.53
C GLY A 78 -3.12 -27.70 -8.42
N ALA A 79 -1.95 -28.32 -8.29
CA ALA A 79 -1.66 -29.31 -7.24
C ALA A 79 -1.01 -28.67 -6.00
N HIS A 80 -1.27 -27.39 -5.73
CA HIS A 80 -0.68 -26.66 -4.61
C HIS A 80 -1.76 -26.07 -3.70
N GLN A 81 -1.40 -25.91 -2.44
CA GLN A 81 -2.21 -25.21 -1.45
C GLN A 81 -1.80 -23.75 -1.39
N LEU A 82 -2.69 -22.89 -0.92
CA LEU A 82 -2.36 -21.52 -0.52
C LEU A 82 -2.73 -21.31 0.96
N ALA A 83 -2.01 -20.44 1.63
CA ALA A 83 -2.39 -20.00 2.96
C ALA A 83 -2.73 -18.50 2.95
N VAL A 84 -3.79 -18.15 3.69
CA VAL A 84 -4.17 -16.78 3.98
C VAL A 84 -4.01 -16.59 5.48
N TYR A 85 -3.42 -15.47 5.88
CA TYR A 85 -3.33 -15.13 7.28
C TYR A 85 -3.77 -13.70 7.54
N LEU A 86 -4.35 -13.51 8.73
CA LEU A 86 -4.73 -12.23 9.27
C LEU A 86 -3.85 -11.93 10.48
N MET A 87 -3.40 -10.70 10.59
CA MET A 87 -2.57 -10.22 11.70
C MET A 87 -3.21 -9.00 12.33
N ASP A 88 -3.28 -9.01 13.66
CA ASP A 88 -3.81 -7.93 14.50
C ASP A 88 -2.70 -7.48 15.47
N ILE A 89 -2.51 -6.15 15.61
CA ILE A 89 -1.53 -5.59 16.54
C ILE A 89 -2.14 -5.52 17.93
N GLU A 90 -1.57 -6.27 18.85
CA GLU A 90 -2.06 -6.31 20.23
C GLU A 90 -1.98 -4.95 20.90
N ARG A 91 -3.08 -4.58 21.58
CA ARG A 91 -3.16 -3.36 22.39
C ARG A 91 -2.91 -2.06 21.57
N PHE A 92 -3.12 -2.06 20.26
CA PHE A 92 -2.96 -0.88 19.42
C PHE A 92 -3.76 0.32 19.95
N LYS A 93 -5.00 0.05 20.42
CA LYS A 93 -5.83 1.09 21.05
C LYS A 93 -5.14 1.77 22.23
N ASN A 94 -4.42 1.01 23.07
CA ASN A 94 -3.72 1.59 24.22
C ASN A 94 -2.62 2.58 23.81
N ILE A 95 -1.97 2.33 22.66
CA ILE A 95 -0.96 3.24 22.11
C ILE A 95 -1.63 4.54 21.66
N ASN A 96 -2.76 4.45 20.95
CA ASN A 96 -3.54 5.63 20.55
C ASN A 96 -4.06 6.42 21.74
N ASP A 97 -4.57 5.73 22.77
CA ASP A 97 -5.12 6.36 23.96
C ASP A 97 -4.03 7.06 24.81
N SER A 98 -2.80 6.51 24.80
CA SER A 98 -1.69 7.01 25.63
C SER A 98 -0.83 8.07 24.93
N LEU A 99 -0.55 7.89 23.61
CA LEU A 99 0.39 8.71 22.84
C LEU A 99 -0.30 9.52 21.73
N GLY A 100 -1.59 9.32 21.55
CA GLY A 100 -2.39 9.96 20.51
C GLY A 100 -2.33 9.24 19.15
N PRO A 101 -3.31 9.53 18.25
CA PRO A 101 -3.41 8.91 16.94
C PRO A 101 -2.16 9.03 16.06
N PRO A 102 -1.40 10.15 16.08
CA PRO A 102 -0.18 10.24 15.28
C PRO A 102 0.88 9.18 15.62
N ALA A 103 0.99 8.77 16.90
CA ALA A 103 1.91 7.72 17.32
C ALA A 103 1.45 6.34 16.84
N GLY A 104 0.13 6.08 16.84
CA GLY A 104 -0.43 4.87 16.25
C GLY A 104 -0.20 4.80 14.74
N ASP A 105 -0.38 5.90 14.02
CA ASP A 105 -0.08 5.99 12.60
C ASP A 105 1.39 5.70 12.30
N GLU A 106 2.29 6.23 13.12
CA GLU A 106 3.73 5.98 12.99
C GLU A 106 4.07 4.51 13.27
N LEU A 107 3.44 3.89 14.29
CA LEU A 107 3.60 2.46 14.53
C LEU A 107 3.17 1.63 13.32
N LEU A 108 2.02 1.94 12.73
CA LEU A 108 1.53 1.24 11.53
C LEU A 108 2.49 1.36 10.36
N ARG A 109 3.12 2.51 10.14
CA ARG A 109 4.16 2.70 9.11
C ARG A 109 5.39 1.86 9.40
N GLN A 110 5.86 1.83 10.65
CA GLN A 110 7.02 1.05 11.05
C GLN A 110 6.77 -0.45 10.96
N VAL A 111 5.60 -0.94 11.40
CA VAL A 111 5.19 -2.35 11.24
C VAL A 111 5.14 -2.71 9.76
N THR A 112 4.54 -1.87 8.93
CA THR A 112 4.51 -2.07 7.47
C THR A 112 5.92 -2.17 6.87
N ALA A 113 6.80 -1.26 7.24
CA ALA A 113 8.18 -1.27 6.76
C ALA A 113 8.95 -2.51 7.23
N TRP A 114 8.67 -2.98 8.45
CA TRP A 114 9.23 -4.22 8.97
C TRP A 114 8.72 -5.44 8.19
N LEU A 115 7.40 -5.56 8.00
CA LEU A 115 6.77 -6.63 7.23
C LEU A 115 7.34 -6.71 5.81
N THR A 116 7.39 -5.60 5.10
CA THR A 116 7.88 -5.52 3.72
C THR A 116 9.34 -5.99 3.61
N ARG A 117 10.18 -5.65 4.59
CA ARG A 117 11.60 -6.05 4.60
C ARG A 117 11.83 -7.52 5.00
N ASN A 118 10.98 -8.06 5.87
CA ASN A 118 11.24 -9.37 6.51
C ASN A 118 10.41 -10.52 5.97
N VAL A 119 9.33 -10.25 5.26
CA VAL A 119 8.40 -11.29 4.79
C VAL A 119 8.43 -11.47 3.27
N GLY A 120 9.08 -10.59 2.55
CA GLY A 120 9.30 -10.72 1.10
C GLY A 120 8.42 -9.80 0.27
N ASP A 121 7.64 -10.35 -0.67
CA ASP A 121 6.88 -9.57 -1.63
C ASP A 121 5.75 -8.76 -0.98
N ALA A 122 5.88 -7.44 -1.01
CA ALA A 122 4.89 -6.50 -0.48
C ALA A 122 3.52 -6.61 -1.19
N THR A 123 3.47 -7.16 -2.40
CA THR A 123 2.22 -7.36 -3.14
C THR A 123 1.32 -8.43 -2.54
N LEU A 124 1.89 -9.30 -1.70
CA LEU A 124 1.19 -10.35 -0.96
C LEU A 124 0.56 -9.85 0.35
N PHE A 125 0.80 -8.58 0.71
CA PHE A 125 0.29 -7.97 1.93
C PHE A 125 -0.76 -6.91 1.66
N ALA A 126 -1.62 -6.72 2.65
CA ALA A 126 -2.60 -5.66 2.68
C ALA A 126 -2.83 -5.14 4.09
N ARG A 127 -3.30 -3.92 4.19
CA ARG A 127 -3.93 -3.39 5.39
C ARG A 127 -5.44 -3.36 5.21
N LEU A 128 -6.15 -4.07 6.07
CA LEU A 128 -7.61 -4.20 5.97
C LEU A 128 -8.36 -3.06 6.67
N GLY A 129 -7.66 -2.27 7.47
CA GLY A 129 -8.16 -1.15 8.25
C GLY A 129 -7.67 -1.21 9.69
N ALA A 130 -7.82 -0.12 10.43
CA ALA A 130 -7.33 0.02 11.81
C ALA A 130 -5.92 -0.57 11.99
N ASP A 131 -5.78 -1.61 12.79
CA ASP A 131 -4.57 -2.35 13.13
C ASP A 131 -4.49 -3.75 12.50
N HIS A 132 -5.39 -4.04 11.53
CA HIS A 132 -5.49 -5.35 10.88
C HIS A 132 -4.74 -5.39 9.56
N PHE A 133 -3.88 -6.38 9.44
CA PHE A 133 -3.15 -6.73 8.21
C PHE A 133 -3.55 -8.10 7.72
N ALA A 134 -3.36 -8.34 6.44
CA ALA A 134 -3.57 -9.64 5.83
C ALA A 134 -2.41 -9.99 4.91
N GLY A 135 -2.20 -11.29 4.70
CA GLY A 135 -1.21 -11.74 3.74
C GLY A 135 -1.61 -13.07 3.10
N VAL A 136 -1.02 -13.34 1.94
CA VAL A 136 -1.20 -14.59 1.20
C VAL A 136 0.15 -15.26 0.97
N MET A 137 0.20 -16.56 1.16
CA MET A 137 1.27 -17.43 0.68
C MET A 137 0.70 -18.24 -0.49
N PRO A 138 0.99 -17.88 -1.74
CA PRO A 138 0.28 -18.41 -2.90
C PRO A 138 0.65 -19.86 -3.25
N VAL A 139 1.76 -20.36 -2.73
CA VAL A 139 2.19 -21.74 -2.91
C VAL A 139 2.69 -22.30 -1.59
N VAL A 140 1.97 -23.29 -1.07
CA VAL A 140 2.26 -24.01 0.17
C VAL A 140 2.36 -25.49 -0.13
N GLN A 141 3.40 -26.14 0.37
CA GLN A 141 3.56 -27.58 0.22
C GLN A 141 3.00 -28.34 1.42
N LYS A 142 3.16 -27.81 2.62
CA LYS A 142 2.65 -28.39 3.87
C LYS A 142 2.13 -27.29 4.79
N ALA A 143 0.97 -27.51 5.37
CA ALA A 143 0.35 -26.57 6.33
C ALA A 143 1.25 -26.31 7.55
N ASP A 144 1.92 -27.37 8.07
CA ASP A 144 2.82 -27.24 9.23
C ASP A 144 3.98 -26.28 8.99
N ASP A 145 4.51 -26.22 7.76
CA ASP A 145 5.60 -25.30 7.40
C ASP A 145 5.13 -23.84 7.47
N VAL A 146 3.86 -23.58 7.12
CA VAL A 146 3.25 -22.24 7.24
C VAL A 146 3.12 -21.82 8.70
N MET A 147 2.62 -22.71 9.54
CA MET A 147 2.47 -22.44 10.98
C MET A 147 3.82 -22.10 11.61
N LEU A 148 4.84 -22.93 11.37
CA LEU A 148 6.18 -22.70 11.89
C LEU A 148 6.79 -21.37 11.38
N LEU A 149 6.56 -21.02 10.11
CA LEU A 149 7.02 -19.76 9.55
C LEU A 149 6.33 -18.57 10.20
N LEU A 150 5.00 -18.62 10.36
CA LEU A 150 4.22 -17.54 10.98
C LEU A 150 4.59 -17.36 12.44
N GLU A 151 4.75 -18.45 13.22
CA GLU A 151 5.23 -18.40 14.60
C GLU A 151 6.58 -17.70 14.72
N ARG A 152 7.55 -18.06 13.87
CA ARG A 152 8.88 -17.41 13.84
C ARG A 152 8.78 -15.93 13.52
N LYS A 153 7.91 -15.54 12.58
CA LYS A 153 7.69 -14.13 12.23
C LYS A 153 6.99 -13.37 13.35
N GLN A 154 6.04 -13.99 14.03
CA GLN A 154 5.36 -13.42 15.19
C GLN A 154 6.36 -13.10 16.31
N VAL A 155 7.23 -14.03 16.65
CA VAL A 155 8.31 -13.82 17.64
C VAL A 155 9.23 -12.68 17.18
N ALA A 156 9.63 -12.68 15.92
CA ALA A 156 10.53 -11.66 15.40
C ALA A 156 9.92 -10.24 15.42
N VAL A 157 8.62 -10.10 15.17
CA VAL A 157 7.90 -8.81 15.33
C VAL A 157 7.90 -8.38 16.80
N GLN A 158 7.59 -9.31 17.69
CA GLN A 158 7.51 -9.04 19.13
C GLN A 158 8.85 -8.61 19.74
N GLU A 159 9.96 -9.14 19.23
CA GLU A 159 11.31 -8.77 19.65
C GLU A 159 11.79 -7.46 19.02
N HIS A 160 11.19 -7.04 17.92
CA HIS A 160 11.62 -5.84 17.20
C HIS A 160 11.26 -4.56 17.98
N PRO A 161 12.23 -3.65 18.17
CA PRO A 161 11.96 -2.36 18.79
C PRO A 161 11.32 -1.39 17.81
N PHE A 162 10.14 -0.87 18.13
CA PHE A 162 9.48 0.21 17.41
C PHE A 162 9.69 1.53 18.14
N HIS A 163 10.03 2.59 17.43
CA HIS A 163 10.37 3.89 18.03
C HIS A 163 9.20 4.87 17.81
N LEU A 164 8.53 5.25 18.91
CA LEU A 164 7.40 6.18 18.88
C LEU A 164 7.74 7.35 19.82
N ALA A 165 7.73 8.56 19.28
CA ALA A 165 8.23 9.75 19.98
C ALA A 165 9.64 9.46 20.55
N ASP A 166 9.85 9.66 21.84
CA ASP A 166 11.16 9.48 22.50
C ASP A 166 11.29 8.11 23.22
N ALA A 167 10.39 7.16 22.92
CA ALA A 167 10.35 5.87 23.61
C ALA A 167 10.40 4.70 22.62
N THR A 168 10.91 3.57 23.11
CA THR A 168 10.95 2.30 22.38
C THR A 168 9.86 1.37 22.88
N PHE A 169 9.07 0.85 21.95
CA PHE A 169 7.96 -0.07 22.22
C PHE A 169 8.22 -1.43 21.59
N ARG A 170 7.73 -2.47 22.25
CA ARG A 170 7.57 -3.80 21.66
C ARG A 170 6.09 -4.10 21.57
N VAL A 171 5.66 -4.59 20.42
CA VAL A 171 4.25 -4.91 20.20
C VAL A 171 4.08 -6.40 19.93
N GLY A 172 3.07 -6.99 20.53
CA GLY A 172 2.63 -8.32 20.20
C GLY A 172 1.74 -8.27 18.94
N VAL A 173 1.69 -9.37 18.24
CA VAL A 173 0.73 -9.57 17.15
C VAL A 173 0.01 -10.90 17.33
N LYS A 174 -1.28 -10.93 17.01
CA LYS A 174 -2.06 -12.16 16.88
C LYS A 174 -2.16 -12.51 15.42
N VAL A 175 -1.98 -13.79 15.11
CA VAL A 175 -2.05 -14.26 13.73
C VAL A 175 -3.04 -15.43 13.67
N GLY A 176 -4.04 -15.31 12.78
CA GLY A 176 -4.92 -16.39 12.38
C GLY A 176 -4.58 -16.82 10.95
N VAL A 177 -4.62 -18.11 10.66
CA VAL A 177 -4.29 -18.66 9.35
C VAL A 177 -5.37 -19.64 8.90
N ALA A 178 -5.61 -19.65 7.59
CA ALA A 178 -6.42 -20.66 6.90
C ALA A 178 -5.66 -21.17 5.68
N VAL A 179 -5.76 -22.47 5.40
CA VAL A 179 -5.09 -23.14 4.28
C VAL A 179 -6.13 -23.71 3.32
N PHE A 180 -6.15 -23.21 2.09
CA PHE A 180 -7.04 -23.71 1.04
C PHE A 180 -6.36 -24.85 0.28
N PRO A 181 -7.06 -25.94 -0.07
CA PRO A 181 -8.50 -26.19 0.13
C PRO A 181 -8.84 -26.98 1.42
N THR A 182 -8.00 -26.96 2.43
CA THR A 182 -8.13 -27.84 3.61
C THR A 182 -9.10 -27.30 4.65
N ASP A 183 -9.18 -25.96 4.82
CA ASP A 183 -10.02 -25.27 5.82
C ASP A 183 -11.26 -24.63 5.20
#